data_5feb7a341bcdc6def55abaa3ce3d1123
#
_entry.id   5feb7a341bcdc6def55abaa3ce3d1123
#
_cell.length_a   1.000
_cell.length_b   1.000
_cell.length_c   1.000
_cell.angle_alpha   90.00
_cell.angle_beta   90.00
_cell.angle_gamma   90.00
#
_symmetry.space_group_name_H-M   'P 1'
#
loop_
_entity.id
_entity.type
_entity.pdbx_description
1 polymer ?
#
loop_
_entity_poly.entity_id
_entity_poly.type
_entity_poly.pdbx_seq_one_letter_code
_entity_poly.pdbx_strand_id
1 'polypeptide(L)'
;MRDAPPLAPGIHLVHKPLGETSFSSVRAAMAELEAARPGKRVPVCHGGTLDPFAEGLLLLLVGQATRLMDLLHAVPKHYVAQVIWGTETDTGDLLGRVVHAGDPSALTPGALEAALAGFRGWQDQVPPATSAKKLGGEPAYRKAHRGEEVVLPPSRVYLHEARWRSHELPRSSQLELVCRGGFYVRSLARELGRILGCGAHLARLHRTAIGPWEDPGPGRRMGLHGRQVLPWSALRELSDAEVGELRRERPIALGRLLPPDWRLPPGFPDPEAPVRGFHLGRLVALLREQEGAFRMQMELRGGL
;
A
#
# COMPACT_ATOMS: atom_id res chain seq x y z
N MET A 1 -18.10 -15.93 6.45
CA MET A 1 -18.23 -14.50 6.14
C MET A 1 -19.67 -13.99 6.32
N ARG A 2 -20.38 -14.37 7.40
CA ARG A 2 -21.81 -14.02 7.56
C ARG A 2 -22.05 -12.65 8.23
N ASP A 3 -21.01 -11.98 8.75
CA ASP A 3 -21.15 -10.71 9.50
C ASP A 3 -20.45 -9.49 8.88
N ALA A 4 -19.95 -9.60 7.66
CA ALA A 4 -19.35 -8.44 7.00
C ALA A 4 -20.44 -7.56 6.36
N PRO A 5 -20.41 -6.24 6.55
CA PRO A 5 -21.38 -5.34 5.93
C PRO A 5 -21.31 -5.49 4.39
N PRO A 6 -22.45 -5.34 3.67
CA PRO A 6 -22.48 -5.47 2.22
C PRO A 6 -21.54 -4.46 1.57
N LEU A 7 -20.90 -4.87 0.46
CA LEU A 7 -20.03 -3.98 -0.30
C LEU A 7 -20.84 -2.83 -0.91
N ALA A 8 -20.42 -1.62 -0.58
CA ALA A 8 -20.95 -0.38 -1.14
C ALA A 8 -19.81 0.40 -1.84
N PRO A 9 -20.12 1.37 -2.73
CA PRO A 9 -19.10 2.27 -3.25
C PRO A 9 -18.34 2.95 -2.10
N GLY A 10 -17.00 2.86 -2.13
CA GLY A 10 -16.14 3.38 -1.06
C GLY A 10 -14.81 2.63 -0.94
N ILE A 11 -14.10 2.87 0.15
CA ILE A 11 -12.88 2.17 0.52
C ILE A 11 -13.22 1.15 1.60
N HIS A 12 -12.80 -0.10 1.41
CA HIS A 12 -12.97 -1.17 2.38
C HIS A 12 -11.62 -1.73 2.80
N LEU A 13 -11.43 -1.84 4.10
CA LEU A 13 -10.31 -2.55 4.71
C LEU A 13 -10.67 -4.04 4.73
N VAL A 14 -9.82 -4.87 4.18
CA VAL A 14 -9.98 -6.33 4.22
C VAL A 14 -8.65 -6.99 4.59
N HIS A 15 -8.71 -8.12 5.25
CA HIS A 15 -7.54 -8.97 5.45
C HIS A 15 -7.36 -9.87 4.23
N LYS A 16 -6.22 -9.76 3.54
CA LYS A 16 -5.83 -10.71 2.51
C LYS A 16 -5.18 -11.93 3.17
N PRO A 17 -5.74 -13.13 3.02
CA PRO A 17 -5.13 -14.32 3.60
C PRO A 17 -3.84 -14.73 2.87
N LEU A 18 -3.06 -15.55 3.54
CA LEU A 18 -1.87 -16.19 2.99
C LEU A 18 -2.23 -17.09 1.80
N GLY A 19 -1.37 -17.15 0.80
CA GLY A 19 -1.55 -18.00 -0.40
C GLY A 19 -2.44 -17.40 -1.49
N GLU A 20 -3.20 -16.35 -1.19
CA GLU A 20 -4.04 -15.67 -2.17
C GLU A 20 -3.34 -14.48 -2.83
N THR A 21 -3.76 -14.14 -4.07
CA THR A 21 -3.32 -12.91 -4.74
C THR A 21 -4.20 -11.73 -4.31
N SER A 22 -3.69 -10.51 -4.38
CA SER A 22 -4.52 -9.31 -4.17
C SER A 22 -5.68 -9.22 -5.17
N PHE A 23 -5.51 -9.79 -6.37
CA PHE A 23 -6.56 -9.81 -7.39
C PHE A 23 -7.67 -10.84 -7.08
N SER A 24 -7.40 -11.91 -6.32
CA SER A 24 -8.46 -12.82 -5.87
C SER A 24 -9.46 -12.11 -4.95
N SER A 25 -8.99 -11.22 -4.07
CA SER A 25 -9.85 -10.38 -3.23
C SER A 25 -10.71 -9.42 -4.08
N VAL A 26 -10.14 -8.86 -5.16
CA VAL A 26 -10.90 -8.02 -6.11
C VAL A 26 -11.98 -8.84 -6.82
N ARG A 27 -11.67 -10.06 -7.30
CA ARG A 27 -12.64 -10.94 -7.94
C ARG A 27 -13.77 -11.34 -7.00
N ALA A 28 -13.46 -11.65 -5.75
CA ALA A 28 -14.47 -11.97 -4.73
C ALA A 28 -15.41 -10.79 -4.50
N ALA A 29 -14.87 -9.56 -4.40
CA ALA A 29 -15.66 -8.35 -4.27
C ALA A 29 -16.55 -8.08 -5.51
N MET A 30 -16.03 -8.29 -6.71
CA MET A 30 -16.82 -8.16 -7.96
C MET A 30 -17.97 -9.16 -8.00
N ALA A 31 -17.75 -10.41 -7.61
CA ALA A 31 -18.78 -11.45 -7.54
C ALA A 31 -19.88 -11.10 -6.53
N GLU A 32 -19.51 -10.57 -5.35
CA GLU A 32 -20.47 -10.10 -4.33
C GLU A 32 -21.34 -8.95 -4.86
N LEU A 33 -20.72 -7.97 -5.55
CA LEU A 33 -21.43 -6.83 -6.12
C LEU A 33 -22.38 -7.25 -7.25
N GLU A 34 -21.97 -8.19 -8.12
CA GLU A 34 -22.80 -8.74 -9.17
C GLU A 34 -23.99 -9.51 -8.60
N ALA A 35 -23.78 -10.31 -7.56
CA ALA A 35 -24.86 -11.02 -6.87
C ALA A 35 -25.87 -10.07 -6.22
N ALA A 36 -25.41 -8.94 -5.67
CA ALA A 36 -26.25 -7.94 -5.03
C ALA A 36 -27.02 -7.05 -6.04
N ARG A 37 -26.46 -6.84 -7.25
CA ARG A 37 -27.03 -5.97 -8.29
C ARG A 37 -26.68 -6.52 -9.68
N PRO A 38 -27.39 -7.55 -10.14
CA PRO A 38 -27.12 -8.19 -11.43
C PRO A 38 -27.15 -7.20 -12.60
N GLY A 39 -26.17 -7.33 -13.50
CA GLY A 39 -26.04 -6.50 -14.70
C GLY A 39 -25.47 -5.10 -14.46
N LYS A 40 -25.22 -4.69 -13.21
CA LYS A 40 -24.60 -3.38 -12.89
C LYS A 40 -23.10 -3.52 -12.71
N ARG A 41 -22.32 -3.17 -13.72
CA ARG A 41 -20.86 -3.10 -13.58
C ARG A 41 -20.42 -2.00 -12.63
N VAL A 42 -19.74 -2.39 -11.53
CA VAL A 42 -19.11 -1.49 -10.56
C VAL A 42 -17.60 -1.72 -10.64
N PRO A 43 -16.79 -0.68 -10.93
CA PRO A 43 -15.33 -0.85 -10.94
C PRO A 43 -14.81 -1.19 -9.54
N VAL A 44 -13.87 -2.13 -9.47
CA VAL A 44 -13.20 -2.54 -8.23
C VAL A 44 -11.71 -2.66 -8.49
N CYS A 45 -10.88 -2.12 -7.61
CA CYS A 45 -9.44 -2.36 -7.60
C CYS A 45 -8.91 -2.44 -6.17
N HIS A 46 -7.63 -2.73 -6.01
CA HIS A 46 -6.96 -2.70 -4.70
C HIS A 46 -5.98 -1.53 -4.59
N GLY A 47 -5.82 -0.97 -3.39
CA GLY A 47 -4.94 0.17 -3.10
C GLY A 47 -3.48 -0.22 -2.76
N GLY A 48 -2.92 -1.19 -3.47
CA GLY A 48 -1.53 -1.65 -3.32
C GLY A 48 -1.42 -3.16 -3.17
N THR A 49 -0.64 -3.77 -4.04
CA THR A 49 -0.45 -5.23 -4.10
C THR A 49 0.18 -5.78 -2.81
N LEU A 50 -0.28 -6.94 -2.39
CA LEU A 50 0.42 -7.87 -1.50
C LEU A 50 0.75 -9.13 -2.29
N ASP A 51 1.96 -9.63 -2.11
CA ASP A 51 2.41 -10.88 -2.71
C ASP A 51 1.58 -12.08 -2.20
N PRO A 52 1.51 -13.21 -2.93
CA PRO A 52 0.76 -14.39 -2.46
C PRO A 52 1.23 -14.94 -1.12
N PHE A 53 2.55 -14.94 -0.86
CA PHE A 53 3.13 -15.39 0.40
C PHE A 53 2.94 -14.42 1.57
N ALA A 54 2.45 -13.18 1.30
CA ALA A 54 2.16 -12.17 2.30
C ALA A 54 0.68 -12.18 2.70
N GLU A 55 0.38 -11.69 3.90
CA GLU A 55 -0.97 -11.53 4.43
C GLU A 55 -1.20 -10.11 4.99
N GLY A 56 -2.43 -9.80 5.40
CA GLY A 56 -2.77 -8.60 6.14
C GLY A 56 -3.59 -7.58 5.37
N LEU A 57 -3.52 -6.32 5.79
CA LEU A 57 -4.37 -5.26 5.29
C LEU A 57 -4.27 -5.07 3.78
N LEU A 58 -5.40 -5.19 3.10
CA LEU A 58 -5.59 -4.79 1.71
C LEU A 58 -6.76 -3.80 1.62
N LEU A 59 -6.55 -2.70 0.90
CA LEU A 59 -7.62 -1.75 0.60
C LEU A 59 -8.34 -2.21 -0.68
N LEU A 60 -9.65 -2.44 -0.61
CA LEU A 60 -10.52 -2.60 -1.76
C LEU A 60 -11.21 -1.27 -2.06
N LEU A 61 -11.08 -0.79 -3.27
CA LEU A 61 -11.66 0.45 -3.76
C LEU A 61 -12.83 0.10 -4.68
N VAL A 62 -14.03 0.53 -4.33
CA VAL A 62 -15.27 0.18 -5.02
C VAL A 62 -15.91 1.42 -5.61
N GLY A 63 -16.33 1.35 -6.87
CA GLY A 63 -16.96 2.44 -7.58
C GLY A 63 -16.00 3.61 -7.80
N GLN A 64 -16.45 4.81 -7.53
CA GLN A 64 -15.63 6.02 -7.72
C GLN A 64 -14.41 6.11 -6.79
N ALA A 65 -14.36 5.35 -5.70
CA ALA A 65 -13.18 5.27 -4.85
C ALA A 65 -11.94 4.72 -5.59
N THR A 66 -12.11 3.98 -6.67
CA THR A 66 -10.99 3.52 -7.51
C THR A 66 -10.11 4.66 -8.05
N ARG A 67 -10.67 5.86 -8.18
CA ARG A 67 -9.96 7.08 -8.62
C ARG A 67 -9.02 7.64 -7.55
N LEU A 68 -9.11 7.17 -6.29
CA LEU A 68 -8.26 7.59 -5.18
C LEU A 68 -6.97 6.76 -5.05
N MET A 69 -6.77 5.76 -5.91
CA MET A 69 -5.69 4.77 -5.79
C MET A 69 -4.30 5.41 -5.67
N ASP A 70 -3.99 6.41 -6.49
CA ASP A 70 -2.67 7.05 -6.48
C ASP A 70 -2.39 7.80 -5.17
N LEU A 71 -3.41 8.44 -4.58
CA LEU A 71 -3.30 9.12 -3.28
C LEU A 71 -3.01 8.14 -2.14
N LEU A 72 -3.56 6.91 -2.23
CA LEU A 72 -3.36 5.84 -1.25
C LEU A 72 -1.98 5.16 -1.40
N HIS A 73 -1.35 5.29 -2.57
CA HIS A 73 -0.02 4.73 -2.80
C HIS A 73 1.08 5.45 -2.02
N ALA A 74 0.93 6.75 -1.82
CA ALA A 74 1.94 7.60 -1.21
C ALA A 74 2.03 7.53 0.32
N VAL A 75 1.02 6.98 1.01
CA VAL A 75 0.97 6.93 2.48
C VAL A 75 1.82 5.81 3.08
N PRO A 76 2.20 5.91 4.38
CA PRO A 76 2.99 4.92 5.07
C PRO A 76 2.33 3.54 5.06
N LYS A 77 3.14 2.50 4.92
CA LYS A 77 2.75 1.10 5.05
C LYS A 77 3.61 0.45 6.12
N HIS A 78 2.96 -0.21 7.06
CA HIS A 78 3.60 -0.89 8.19
C HIS A 78 3.64 -2.39 7.92
N TYR A 79 4.80 -2.99 8.13
CA TYR A 79 5.00 -4.42 7.93
C TYR A 79 5.73 -5.05 9.09
N VAL A 80 5.41 -6.31 9.32
CA VAL A 80 6.21 -7.25 10.10
C VAL A 80 6.65 -8.38 9.16
N ALA A 81 7.96 -8.61 9.08
CA ALA A 81 8.56 -9.59 8.19
C ALA A 81 9.41 -10.58 8.97
N GLN A 82 9.42 -11.85 8.54
CA GLN A 82 10.37 -12.86 9.00
C GLN A 82 11.42 -13.08 7.94
N VAL A 83 12.67 -12.74 8.27
CA VAL A 83 13.84 -12.94 7.42
C VAL A 83 14.49 -14.27 7.79
N ILE A 84 14.76 -15.11 6.81
CA ILE A 84 15.56 -16.34 6.92
C ILE A 84 16.95 -16.06 6.37
N TRP A 85 17.96 -16.42 7.14
CA TRP A 85 19.36 -16.26 6.80
C TRP A 85 19.96 -17.55 6.23
N GLY A 86 21.01 -17.41 5.46
CA GLY A 86 21.78 -18.52 4.89
C GLY A 86 21.34 -18.96 3.49
N THR A 87 20.23 -18.43 2.97
CA THR A 87 19.77 -18.79 1.60
C THR A 87 19.10 -17.59 0.92
N GLU A 88 19.45 -17.36 -0.35
CA GLU A 88 18.77 -16.44 -1.26
C GLU A 88 17.90 -17.23 -2.25
N THR A 89 16.68 -16.78 -2.52
CA THR A 89 15.80 -17.38 -3.52
C THR A 89 15.58 -16.44 -4.71
N ASP A 90 15.24 -16.98 -5.87
CA ASP A 90 15.01 -16.23 -7.11
C ASP A 90 13.81 -15.25 -7.00
N THR A 91 12.83 -15.55 -6.16
CA THR A 91 11.69 -14.65 -5.87
C THR A 91 11.93 -13.72 -4.66
N GLY A 92 12.95 -13.99 -3.84
CA GLY A 92 13.22 -13.31 -2.59
C GLY A 92 12.25 -13.68 -1.45
N ASP A 93 11.45 -14.74 -1.63
CA ASP A 93 10.52 -15.30 -0.66
C ASP A 93 10.59 -16.84 -0.62
N LEU A 94 9.86 -17.46 0.31
CA LEU A 94 9.88 -18.91 0.53
C LEU A 94 9.33 -19.74 -0.64
N LEU A 95 8.65 -19.14 -1.61
CA LEU A 95 8.08 -19.85 -2.77
C LEU A 95 9.10 -19.99 -3.91
N GLY A 96 10.21 -19.27 -3.85
CA GLY A 96 11.26 -19.30 -4.86
C GLY A 96 12.21 -20.48 -4.72
N ARG A 97 12.97 -20.74 -5.80
CA ARG A 97 14.06 -21.71 -5.78
C ARG A 97 15.31 -21.07 -5.18
N VAL A 98 16.05 -21.84 -4.38
CA VAL A 98 17.34 -21.38 -3.83
C VAL A 98 18.33 -21.16 -4.98
N VAL A 99 18.88 -19.95 -5.05
CA VAL A 99 19.89 -19.54 -6.06
C VAL A 99 21.26 -19.29 -5.44
N HIS A 100 21.31 -19.08 -4.11
CA HIS A 100 22.56 -18.95 -3.36
C HIS A 100 22.36 -19.50 -1.94
N ALA A 101 23.38 -20.16 -1.41
CA ALA A 101 23.46 -20.61 -0.03
C ALA A 101 24.81 -20.19 0.57
N GLY A 102 24.78 -19.64 1.78
CA GLY A 102 25.94 -19.21 2.53
C GLY A 102 25.84 -19.55 4.01
N ASP A 103 26.92 -19.38 4.75
CA ASP A 103 26.97 -19.70 6.18
C ASP A 103 26.52 -18.49 7.05
N PRO A 104 25.39 -18.58 7.77
CA PRO A 104 24.94 -17.53 8.66
C PRO A 104 25.51 -17.60 10.08
N SER A 105 26.42 -18.53 10.40
CA SER A 105 26.91 -18.81 11.76
C SER A 105 27.60 -17.61 12.41
N ALA A 106 28.21 -16.72 11.62
CA ALA A 106 28.89 -15.52 12.09
C ALA A 106 27.96 -14.31 12.35
N LEU A 107 26.65 -14.45 12.10
CA LEU A 107 25.71 -13.34 12.30
C LEU A 107 25.57 -12.97 13.77
N THR A 108 25.62 -11.67 14.04
CA THR A 108 25.38 -11.08 15.37
C THR A 108 24.31 -10.00 15.30
N PRO A 109 23.57 -9.72 16.39
CA PRO A 109 22.62 -8.60 16.42
C PRO A 109 23.23 -7.28 16.00
N GLY A 110 24.48 -6.99 16.42
CA GLY A 110 25.20 -5.77 16.03
C GLY A 110 25.48 -5.66 14.54
N ALA A 111 25.87 -6.76 13.88
CA ALA A 111 26.06 -6.78 12.43
C ALA A 111 24.76 -6.54 11.68
N LEU A 112 23.66 -7.11 12.16
CA LEU A 112 22.31 -6.91 11.59
C LEU A 112 21.84 -5.45 11.72
N GLU A 113 22.05 -4.82 12.89
CA GLU A 113 21.74 -3.40 13.08
C GLU A 113 22.57 -2.49 12.18
N ALA A 114 23.87 -2.73 12.09
CA ALA A 114 24.78 -1.96 11.24
C ALA A 114 24.37 -2.07 9.74
N ALA A 115 24.03 -3.27 9.26
CA ALA A 115 23.58 -3.49 7.90
C ALA A 115 22.24 -2.78 7.62
N LEU A 116 21.27 -2.84 8.55
CA LEU A 116 19.96 -2.24 8.40
C LEU A 116 20.01 -0.70 8.39
N ALA A 117 20.91 -0.09 9.13
CA ALA A 117 21.02 1.36 9.27
C ALA A 117 21.23 2.08 7.92
N GLY A 118 21.93 1.44 6.97
CA GLY A 118 22.19 1.99 5.63
C GLY A 118 20.97 2.10 4.72
N PHE A 119 19.83 1.51 5.08
CA PHE A 119 18.64 1.48 4.22
C PHE A 119 17.61 2.58 4.52
N ARG A 120 17.79 3.39 5.57
CA ARG A 120 16.83 4.45 5.91
C ARG A 120 16.87 5.61 4.91
N GLY A 121 15.71 6.17 4.63
CA GLY A 121 15.55 7.31 3.73
C GLY A 121 15.27 6.90 2.28
N TRP A 122 15.55 7.82 1.36
CA TRP A 122 15.40 7.60 -0.08
C TRP A 122 16.56 6.77 -0.64
N GLN A 123 16.23 5.73 -1.37
CA GLN A 123 17.20 4.83 -2.00
C GLN A 123 16.70 4.29 -3.34
N ASP A 124 17.60 3.78 -4.14
CA ASP A 124 17.26 3.06 -5.37
C ASP A 124 17.24 1.56 -5.06
N GLN A 125 16.14 0.89 -5.42
CA GLN A 125 15.93 -0.52 -5.15
C GLN A 125 15.56 -1.24 -6.44
N VAL A 126 16.23 -2.36 -6.74
CA VAL A 126 15.87 -3.24 -7.85
C VAL A 126 14.67 -4.09 -7.44
N PRO A 127 13.50 -3.93 -8.10
CA PRO A 127 12.32 -4.72 -7.80
C PRO A 127 12.56 -6.22 -8.07
N PRO A 128 11.88 -7.14 -7.36
CA PRO A 128 11.91 -8.55 -7.70
C PRO A 128 11.36 -8.80 -9.11
N ALA A 129 11.90 -9.79 -9.84
CA ALA A 129 11.40 -10.19 -11.16
C ALA A 129 9.91 -10.59 -11.12
N THR A 130 9.46 -11.13 -9.99
CA THR A 130 8.04 -11.52 -9.73
C THR A 130 7.21 -10.36 -9.17
N SER A 131 7.45 -9.12 -9.60
CA SER A 131 6.68 -7.95 -9.18
C SER A 131 5.56 -7.57 -10.16
N ALA A 132 4.62 -6.76 -9.70
CA ALA A 132 3.57 -6.18 -10.54
C ALA A 132 4.06 -5.00 -11.42
N LYS A 133 5.33 -4.63 -11.33
CA LYS A 133 5.92 -3.56 -12.16
C LYS A 133 5.87 -3.94 -13.63
N LYS A 134 5.50 -3.00 -14.48
CA LYS A 134 5.40 -3.25 -15.93
C LYS A 134 6.76 -3.07 -16.61
N LEU A 135 7.09 -4.01 -17.49
CA LEU A 135 8.23 -3.96 -18.41
C LEU A 135 7.70 -4.11 -19.85
N GLY A 136 7.81 -3.06 -20.65
CA GLY A 136 7.25 -3.06 -22.01
C GLY A 136 5.72 -3.18 -22.03
N GLY A 137 5.00 -2.61 -21.01
CA GLY A 137 3.53 -2.66 -20.92
C GLY A 137 2.96 -3.91 -20.24
N GLU A 138 3.75 -4.98 -20.08
CA GLU A 138 3.34 -6.22 -19.41
C GLU A 138 3.90 -6.30 -17.98
N PRO A 139 3.13 -6.80 -16.97
CA PRO A 139 3.64 -7.03 -15.63
C PRO A 139 4.81 -8.03 -15.61
N ALA A 140 5.88 -7.69 -14.87
CA ALA A 140 7.11 -8.47 -14.79
C ALA A 140 6.88 -9.93 -14.34
N TYR A 141 5.95 -10.14 -13.37
CA TYR A 141 5.63 -11.48 -12.89
C TYR A 141 5.13 -12.42 -14.01
N ARG A 142 4.43 -11.93 -15.05
CA ARG A 142 3.94 -12.77 -16.15
C ARG A 142 5.10 -13.28 -17.00
N LYS A 143 6.09 -12.42 -17.25
CA LYS A 143 7.32 -12.80 -17.96
C LYS A 143 8.12 -13.80 -17.16
N ALA A 144 8.35 -13.55 -15.86
CA ALA A 144 9.06 -14.45 -14.97
C ALA A 144 8.40 -15.84 -14.90
N HIS A 145 7.06 -15.93 -14.84
CA HIS A 145 6.35 -17.22 -14.86
C HIS A 145 6.48 -17.99 -16.18
N ARG A 146 6.77 -17.32 -17.29
CA ARG A 146 7.09 -17.97 -18.57
C ARG A 146 8.56 -18.38 -18.68
N GLY A 147 9.35 -18.16 -17.61
CA GLY A 147 10.80 -18.45 -17.60
C GLY A 147 11.63 -17.42 -18.36
N GLU A 148 11.06 -16.28 -18.75
CA GLU A 148 11.81 -15.20 -19.39
C GLU A 148 12.72 -14.52 -18.35
N GLU A 149 13.94 -14.16 -18.79
CA GLU A 149 14.81 -13.33 -17.98
C GLU A 149 14.20 -11.92 -17.81
N VAL A 150 14.01 -11.49 -16.58
CA VAL A 150 13.41 -10.19 -16.25
C VAL A 150 14.39 -9.34 -15.48
N VAL A 151 14.95 -8.34 -16.17
CA VAL A 151 15.79 -7.31 -15.55
C VAL A 151 14.97 -6.02 -15.44
N LEU A 152 14.67 -5.62 -14.20
CA LEU A 152 13.95 -4.39 -13.93
C LEU A 152 14.91 -3.26 -13.55
N PRO A 153 14.70 -2.05 -14.07
CA PRO A 153 15.50 -0.90 -13.67
C PRO A 153 15.24 -0.57 -12.19
N PRO A 154 16.24 -0.02 -11.49
CA PRO A 154 16.05 0.48 -10.13
C PRO A 154 14.88 1.46 -10.05
N SER A 155 14.25 1.51 -8.90
CA SER A 155 13.15 2.43 -8.61
C SER A 155 13.44 3.18 -7.34
N ARG A 156 13.18 4.49 -7.36
CA ARG A 156 13.31 5.34 -6.19
C ARG A 156 12.24 4.97 -5.16
N VAL A 157 12.65 4.52 -3.98
CA VAL A 157 11.80 4.06 -2.88
C VAL A 157 12.20 4.73 -1.57
N TYR A 158 11.30 4.70 -0.58
CA TYR A 158 11.55 5.33 0.71
C TYR A 158 11.28 4.36 1.87
N LEU A 159 12.28 4.14 2.71
CA LEU A 159 12.18 3.45 3.99
C LEU A 159 12.22 4.48 5.12
N HIS A 160 11.09 4.64 5.82
CA HIS A 160 10.99 5.60 6.91
C HIS A 160 11.70 5.10 8.17
N GLU A 161 11.32 3.90 8.59
CA GLU A 161 11.84 3.27 9.79
C GLU A 161 11.95 1.76 9.58
N ALA A 162 12.96 1.17 10.17
CA ALA A 162 13.09 -0.28 10.29
C ALA A 162 13.82 -0.62 11.59
N ARG A 163 13.33 -1.68 12.26
CA ARG A 163 13.94 -2.17 13.50
C ARG A 163 13.76 -3.67 13.63
N TRP A 164 14.76 -4.32 14.19
CA TRP A 164 14.64 -5.73 14.56
C TRP A 164 13.78 -5.87 15.81
N ARG A 165 12.82 -6.79 15.78
CA ARG A 165 11.96 -7.12 16.94
C ARG A 165 12.55 -8.24 17.77
N SER A 166 13.12 -9.25 17.10
CA SER A 166 13.70 -10.43 17.72
C SER A 166 14.66 -11.14 16.77
N HIS A 167 15.52 -11.97 17.34
CA HIS A 167 16.47 -12.80 16.60
C HIS A 167 16.45 -14.23 17.12
N GLU A 168 16.48 -15.18 16.20
CA GLU A 168 16.71 -16.61 16.42
C GLU A 168 17.95 -17.01 15.63
N LEU A 169 19.08 -16.32 15.90
CA LEU A 169 20.32 -16.54 15.15
C LEU A 169 20.89 -17.94 15.38
N PRO A 170 21.51 -18.52 14.35
CA PRO A 170 21.77 -17.95 13.03
C PRO A 170 20.62 -18.12 12.01
N ARG A 171 19.48 -18.61 12.43
CA ARG A 171 18.40 -19.08 11.53
C ARG A 171 17.53 -17.95 10.99
N SER A 172 16.98 -17.10 11.85
CA SER A 172 15.97 -16.12 11.45
C SER A 172 15.99 -14.85 12.33
N SER A 173 15.35 -13.80 11.79
CA SER A 173 15.09 -12.57 12.52
C SER A 173 13.75 -11.98 12.14
N GLN A 174 13.09 -11.30 13.08
CA GLN A 174 11.85 -10.59 12.82
C GLN A 174 12.14 -9.10 12.67
N LEU A 175 11.71 -8.53 11.55
CA LEU A 175 11.87 -7.13 11.17
C LEU A 175 10.52 -6.42 11.17
N GLU A 176 10.45 -5.26 11.80
CA GLU A 176 9.34 -4.32 11.66
C GLU A 176 9.80 -3.11 10.86
N LEU A 177 8.96 -2.64 9.92
CA LEU A 177 9.33 -1.51 9.08
C LEU A 177 8.13 -0.65 8.67
N VAL A 178 8.41 0.62 8.42
CA VAL A 178 7.49 1.60 7.86
C VAL A 178 8.10 2.16 6.59
N CYS A 179 7.39 2.03 5.47
CA CYS A 179 7.88 2.47 4.18
C CYS A 179 6.79 3.12 3.33
N ARG A 180 7.19 3.84 2.30
CA ARG A 180 6.26 4.36 1.28
C ARG A 180 5.88 3.26 0.28
N GLY A 181 4.78 3.45 -0.45
CA GLY A 181 4.41 2.56 -1.54
C GLY A 181 5.50 2.43 -2.60
N GLY A 182 5.60 1.24 -3.17
CA GLY A 182 6.65 0.89 -4.14
C GLY A 182 7.90 0.26 -3.51
N PHE A 183 8.04 0.28 -2.19
CA PHE A 183 9.12 -0.40 -1.48
C PHE A 183 8.90 -1.92 -1.47
N TYR A 184 9.95 -2.68 -1.78
CA TYR A 184 9.93 -4.14 -1.81
C TYR A 184 10.70 -4.71 -0.61
N VAL A 185 9.96 -5.26 0.36
CA VAL A 185 10.57 -5.87 1.55
C VAL A 185 11.41 -7.10 1.18
N ARG A 186 11.04 -7.82 0.12
CA ARG A 186 11.84 -8.93 -0.45
C ARG A 186 13.21 -8.48 -0.93
N SER A 187 13.27 -7.34 -1.63
CA SER A 187 14.56 -6.78 -2.07
C SER A 187 15.41 -6.33 -0.89
N LEU A 188 14.82 -5.76 0.16
CA LEU A 188 15.56 -5.42 1.38
C LEU A 188 16.17 -6.66 2.03
N ALA A 189 15.41 -7.75 2.19
CA ALA A 189 15.94 -8.99 2.75
C ALA A 189 17.09 -9.55 1.93
N ARG A 190 16.95 -9.58 0.61
CA ARG A 190 18.01 -10.01 -0.33
C ARG A 190 19.29 -9.18 -0.18
N GLU A 191 19.16 -7.86 -0.17
CA GLU A 191 20.33 -6.96 -0.06
C GLU A 191 21.01 -7.10 1.31
N LEU A 192 20.24 -7.23 2.40
CA LEU A 192 20.76 -7.51 3.74
C LEU A 192 21.58 -8.82 3.75
N GLY A 193 21.01 -9.89 3.16
CA GLY A 193 21.70 -11.17 3.05
C GLY A 193 23.01 -11.11 2.25
N ARG A 194 23.05 -10.27 1.20
CA ARG A 194 24.25 -10.04 0.38
C ARG A 194 25.32 -9.23 1.14
N ILE A 195 24.91 -8.14 1.83
CA ILE A 195 25.82 -7.34 2.66
C ILE A 195 26.45 -8.18 3.77
N LEU A 196 25.66 -9.08 4.37
CA LEU A 196 26.11 -9.97 5.44
C LEU A 196 26.81 -11.24 4.93
N GLY A 197 26.87 -11.44 3.61
CA GLY A 197 27.62 -12.52 2.96
C GLY A 197 26.99 -13.92 3.04
N CYS A 198 25.81 -14.06 3.64
CA CYS A 198 25.16 -15.36 3.85
C CYS A 198 23.96 -15.64 2.95
N GLY A 199 23.40 -14.60 2.29
CA GLY A 199 22.11 -14.70 1.61
C GLY A 199 20.93 -14.63 2.58
N ALA A 200 19.78 -14.12 2.08
CA ALA A 200 18.53 -14.09 2.84
C ALA A 200 17.30 -14.04 1.93
N HIS A 201 16.17 -14.48 2.47
CA HIS A 201 14.85 -14.36 1.86
C HIS A 201 13.77 -14.17 2.92
N LEU A 202 12.55 -13.82 2.51
CA LEU A 202 11.40 -13.70 3.41
C LEU A 202 10.64 -15.03 3.54
N ALA A 203 10.37 -15.45 4.79
CA ALA A 203 9.46 -16.54 5.07
C ALA A 203 8.03 -16.05 5.32
N ARG A 204 7.88 -14.89 5.94
CA ARG A 204 6.57 -14.27 6.23
C ARG A 204 6.62 -12.76 6.01
N LEU A 205 5.49 -12.22 5.59
CA LEU A 205 5.27 -10.79 5.46
C LEU A 205 3.83 -10.46 5.80
N HIS A 206 3.65 -9.66 6.85
CA HIS A 206 2.33 -9.19 7.26
C HIS A 206 2.27 -7.67 7.12
N ARG A 207 1.35 -7.15 6.30
CA ARG A 207 1.05 -5.72 6.26
C ARG A 207 0.04 -5.39 7.34
N THR A 208 0.52 -4.83 8.44
CA THR A 208 -0.29 -4.56 9.64
C THR A 208 -1.11 -3.30 9.52
N ALA A 209 -0.63 -2.28 8.76
CA ALA A 209 -1.35 -1.02 8.58
C ALA A 209 -1.01 -0.30 7.27
N ILE A 210 -1.90 0.58 6.83
CA ILE A 210 -1.73 1.57 5.76
C ILE A 210 -2.23 2.91 6.28
N GLY A 211 -1.34 3.90 6.42
CA GLY A 211 -1.68 5.16 7.07
C GLY A 211 -2.24 4.92 8.48
N PRO A 212 -3.40 5.48 8.83
CA PRO A 212 -4.05 5.27 10.13
C PRO A 212 -4.87 3.97 10.23
N TRP A 213 -4.99 3.21 9.15
CA TRP A 213 -5.87 2.05 9.11
C TRP A 213 -5.10 0.77 9.38
N GLU A 214 -5.58 0.01 10.34
CA GLU A 214 -5.03 -1.27 10.76
C GLU A 214 -5.71 -2.44 10.05
N ASP A 215 -5.01 -3.58 10.00
CA ASP A 215 -5.56 -4.83 9.51
C ASP A 215 -6.76 -5.27 10.36
N PRO A 216 -7.96 -5.41 9.77
CA PRO A 216 -9.13 -5.83 10.53
C PRO A 216 -9.07 -7.28 11.02
N GLY A 217 -8.07 -8.05 10.53
CA GLY A 217 -7.92 -9.48 10.81
C GLY A 217 -8.76 -10.38 9.90
N PRO A 218 -8.47 -11.69 9.93
CA PRO A 218 -9.08 -12.68 9.05
C PRO A 218 -10.62 -12.68 9.10
N GLY A 219 -11.24 -12.72 7.92
CA GLY A 219 -12.70 -12.79 7.77
C GLY A 219 -13.45 -11.49 8.06
N ARG A 220 -12.76 -10.43 8.45
CA ARG A 220 -13.37 -9.13 8.76
C ARG A 220 -13.23 -8.15 7.59
N ARG A 221 -14.21 -7.25 7.48
CA ARG A 221 -14.22 -6.12 6.55
C ARG A 221 -14.76 -4.88 7.25
N MET A 222 -14.13 -3.72 6.97
CA MET A 222 -14.56 -2.43 7.50
C MET A 222 -14.66 -1.43 6.34
N GLY A 223 -15.77 -0.74 6.20
CA GLY A 223 -15.92 0.38 5.25
C GLY A 223 -15.42 1.68 5.86
N LEU A 224 -14.74 2.51 5.05
CA LEU A 224 -14.34 3.85 5.44
C LEU A 224 -15.35 4.87 4.90
N HIS A 225 -15.77 5.80 5.75
CA HIS A 225 -16.79 6.79 5.44
C HIS A 225 -16.38 8.19 5.88
N GLY A 226 -16.83 9.19 5.13
CA GLY A 226 -16.68 10.59 5.50
C GLY A 226 -15.23 10.96 5.82
N ARG A 227 -14.98 11.47 7.02
CA ARG A 227 -13.66 11.95 7.45
C ARG A 227 -12.57 10.87 7.54
N GLN A 228 -12.95 9.61 7.58
CA GLN A 228 -11.98 8.49 7.53
C GLN A 228 -11.33 8.32 6.15
N VAL A 229 -11.89 8.92 5.09
CA VAL A 229 -11.33 8.88 3.74
C VAL A 229 -10.28 9.98 3.59
N LEU A 230 -9.05 9.63 3.22
CA LEU A 230 -7.90 10.53 3.08
C LEU A 230 -7.65 11.41 4.32
N PRO A 231 -7.59 10.87 5.54
CA PRO A 231 -7.60 11.66 6.78
C PRO A 231 -6.34 12.51 7.00
N TRP A 232 -5.28 12.31 6.20
CA TRP A 232 -4.06 13.13 6.19
C TRP A 232 -4.19 14.43 5.39
N SER A 233 -5.29 14.61 4.64
CA SER A 233 -5.56 15.84 3.88
C SER A 233 -6.35 16.83 4.72
N ALA A 234 -6.05 18.12 4.56
CA ALA A 234 -6.90 19.18 5.08
C ALA A 234 -8.31 19.08 4.49
N LEU A 235 -9.29 19.62 5.17
CA LEU A 235 -10.67 19.57 4.70
C LEU A 235 -11.32 20.96 4.73
N ARG A 236 -12.32 21.13 3.88
CA ARG A 236 -13.18 22.29 3.79
C ARG A 236 -14.65 21.85 3.73
N GLU A 237 -15.48 22.46 4.56
CA GLU A 237 -16.94 22.35 4.43
C GLU A 237 -17.40 23.25 3.27
N LEU A 238 -18.26 22.72 2.41
CA LEU A 238 -18.79 23.37 1.22
C LEU A 238 -20.29 23.64 1.40
N SER A 239 -20.74 24.83 1.03
CA SER A 239 -22.15 25.17 0.89
C SER A 239 -22.74 24.60 -0.42
N ASP A 240 -24.07 24.57 -0.52
CA ASP A 240 -24.78 24.20 -1.76
C ASP A 240 -24.36 25.06 -2.95
N ALA A 241 -24.19 26.37 -2.73
CA ALA A 241 -23.75 27.32 -3.75
C ALA A 241 -22.34 26.97 -4.27
N GLU A 242 -21.38 26.70 -3.37
CA GLU A 242 -20.01 26.34 -3.72
C GLU A 242 -19.94 25.00 -4.46
N VAL A 243 -20.70 23.99 -4.04
CA VAL A 243 -20.82 22.72 -4.77
C VAL A 243 -21.38 22.99 -6.18
N GLY A 244 -22.38 23.87 -6.31
CA GLY A 244 -22.93 24.28 -7.59
C GLY A 244 -21.92 24.97 -8.49
N GLU A 245 -21.10 25.89 -7.97
CA GLU A 245 -20.05 26.57 -8.74
C GLU A 245 -18.95 25.58 -9.18
N LEU A 246 -18.47 24.74 -8.28
CA LEU A 246 -17.48 23.71 -8.61
C LEU A 246 -17.95 22.75 -9.70
N ARG A 247 -19.24 22.37 -9.72
CA ARG A 247 -19.84 21.53 -10.77
C ARG A 247 -19.94 22.23 -12.13
N ARG A 248 -19.98 23.57 -12.13
CA ARG A 248 -19.90 24.41 -13.34
C ARG A 248 -18.45 24.72 -13.74
N GLU A 249 -17.47 24.01 -13.14
CA GLU A 249 -16.03 24.22 -13.35
C GLU A 249 -15.55 25.63 -12.95
N ARG A 250 -16.31 26.33 -12.11
CA ARG A 250 -15.93 27.64 -11.58
C ARG A 250 -15.14 27.50 -10.30
N PRO A 251 -14.11 28.34 -10.10
CA PRO A 251 -13.37 28.35 -8.83
C PRO A 251 -14.23 28.91 -7.71
N ILE A 252 -13.93 28.49 -6.49
CA ILE A 252 -14.49 29.06 -5.27
C ILE A 252 -13.39 29.76 -4.47
N ALA A 253 -13.77 30.78 -3.70
CA ALA A 253 -12.81 31.54 -2.89
C ALA A 253 -12.10 30.63 -1.89
N LEU A 254 -10.85 30.95 -1.55
CA LEU A 254 -10.17 30.35 -0.41
C LEU A 254 -10.96 30.62 0.85
N GLY A 255 -11.34 29.60 1.56
CA GLY A 255 -12.07 29.69 2.80
C GLY A 255 -11.31 29.00 3.93
N ARG A 256 -11.93 28.95 5.10
CA ARG A 256 -11.34 28.29 6.27
C ARG A 256 -11.11 26.80 5.99
N LEU A 257 -9.86 26.36 6.13
CA LEU A 257 -9.48 24.96 6.15
C LEU A 257 -9.48 24.43 7.58
N LEU A 258 -9.99 23.22 7.75
CA LEU A 258 -9.80 22.44 8.95
C LEU A 258 -8.58 21.55 8.78
N PRO A 259 -7.82 21.30 9.85
CA PRO A 259 -6.62 20.47 9.79
C PRO A 259 -6.95 19.02 9.44
N PRO A 260 -5.95 18.23 8.99
CA PRO A 260 -6.09 16.79 8.83
C PRO A 260 -6.55 16.11 10.11
N ASP A 261 -7.34 15.04 9.97
CA ASP A 261 -7.78 14.20 11.10
C ASP A 261 -6.67 13.26 11.59
N TRP A 262 -5.68 13.00 10.75
CA TRP A 262 -4.52 12.20 11.06
C TRP A 262 -3.26 12.83 10.47
N ARG A 263 -2.13 12.74 11.19
CA ARG A 263 -0.86 13.31 10.77
C ARG A 263 0.09 12.20 10.34
N LEU A 264 0.83 12.46 9.27
CA LEU A 264 1.94 11.61 8.85
C LEU A 264 2.99 11.50 9.96
N PRO A 265 3.73 10.38 10.04
CA PRO A 265 4.88 10.29 10.93
C PRO A 265 5.86 11.44 10.66
N PRO A 266 6.49 12.02 11.69
CA PRO A 266 7.47 13.09 11.53
C PRO A 266 8.59 12.69 10.56
N GLY A 267 8.86 13.52 9.54
CA GLY A 267 9.86 13.23 8.52
C GLY A 267 9.43 12.26 7.41
N PHE A 268 8.19 11.77 7.43
CA PHE A 268 7.66 11.02 6.30
C PHE A 268 7.37 11.96 5.12
N PRO A 269 7.72 11.60 3.85
CA PRO A 269 7.48 12.45 2.69
C PRO A 269 5.99 12.78 2.51
N ASP A 270 5.68 14.06 2.35
CA ASP A 270 4.32 14.53 2.11
C ASP A 270 3.75 13.89 0.83
N PRO A 271 2.56 13.27 0.88
CA PRO A 271 1.88 12.72 -0.29
C PRO A 271 1.29 13.79 -1.24
N GLU A 272 1.46 15.09 -0.96
CA GLU A 272 0.88 16.20 -1.75
C GLU A 272 -0.64 16.05 -1.93
N ALA A 273 -1.32 15.74 -0.84
CA ALA A 273 -2.74 15.44 -0.90
C ALA A 273 -3.60 16.67 -1.20
N PRO A 274 -4.63 16.56 -2.06
CA PRO A 274 -5.59 17.62 -2.31
C PRO A 274 -6.43 17.93 -1.06
N VAL A 275 -7.05 19.10 -1.00
CA VAL A 275 -7.99 19.47 0.05
C VAL A 275 -9.29 18.68 -0.15
N ARG A 276 -9.79 18.07 0.91
CA ARG A 276 -11.08 17.36 0.91
C ARG A 276 -12.25 18.35 0.99
N GLY A 277 -13.12 18.36 0.00
CA GLY A 277 -14.37 19.12 0.00
C GLY A 277 -15.53 18.30 0.56
N PHE A 278 -16.03 18.69 1.73
CA PHE A 278 -17.16 18.03 2.38
C PHE A 278 -18.45 18.82 2.18
N HIS A 279 -19.54 18.09 1.97
CA HIS A 279 -20.88 18.65 1.91
C HIS A 279 -21.84 17.70 2.62
N LEU A 280 -22.59 18.19 3.61
CA LEU A 280 -23.48 17.39 4.44
C LEU A 280 -22.82 16.14 5.03
N GLY A 281 -21.58 16.28 5.53
CA GLY A 281 -20.82 15.20 6.16
C GLY A 281 -20.23 14.16 5.20
N ARG A 282 -20.35 14.35 3.88
CA ARG A 282 -19.81 13.44 2.85
C ARG A 282 -18.68 14.09 2.08
N LEU A 283 -17.66 13.32 1.74
CA LEU A 283 -16.59 13.76 0.85
C LEU A 283 -17.10 13.79 -0.58
N VAL A 284 -17.37 14.98 -1.13
CA VAL A 284 -17.98 15.18 -2.45
C VAL A 284 -16.98 15.64 -3.51
N ALA A 285 -15.86 16.22 -3.12
CA ALA A 285 -14.85 16.71 -4.04
C ALA A 285 -13.43 16.63 -3.44
N LEU A 286 -12.46 16.55 -4.34
CA LEU A 286 -11.07 16.88 -4.03
C LEU A 286 -10.77 18.21 -4.71
N LEU A 287 -10.15 19.12 -3.96
CA LEU A 287 -9.89 20.49 -4.37
C LEU A 287 -8.39 20.73 -4.44
N ARG A 288 -7.97 21.54 -5.39
CA ARG A 288 -6.59 22.06 -5.49
C ARG A 288 -6.62 23.58 -5.51
N GLU A 289 -5.72 24.18 -4.78
CA GLU A 289 -5.48 25.62 -4.85
C GLU A 289 -4.76 25.96 -6.15
N GLN A 290 -5.32 26.91 -6.90
CA GLN A 290 -4.74 27.49 -8.11
C GLN A 290 -5.12 28.97 -8.18
N GLU A 291 -4.12 29.84 -8.37
CA GLU A 291 -4.32 31.30 -8.56
C GLU A 291 -5.16 31.95 -7.44
N GLY A 292 -4.96 31.55 -6.18
CA GLY A 292 -5.66 32.13 -5.04
C GLY A 292 -7.13 31.68 -4.90
N ALA A 293 -7.51 30.60 -5.55
CA ALA A 293 -8.86 30.01 -5.45
C ALA A 293 -8.79 28.49 -5.41
N PHE A 294 -9.85 27.82 -4.93
CA PHE A 294 -10.00 26.38 -5.03
C PHE A 294 -10.71 26.00 -6.32
N ARG A 295 -10.09 25.09 -7.07
CA ARG A 295 -10.69 24.41 -8.23
C ARG A 295 -10.95 22.94 -7.91
N MET A 296 -11.98 22.37 -8.51
CA MET A 296 -12.29 20.96 -8.38
C MET A 296 -11.28 20.12 -9.18
N GLN A 297 -10.48 19.31 -8.50
CA GLN A 297 -9.60 18.33 -9.12
C GLN A 297 -10.36 17.04 -9.44
N MET A 298 -11.32 16.67 -8.58
CA MET A 298 -12.10 15.44 -8.72
C MET A 298 -13.48 15.61 -8.08
N GLU A 299 -14.53 15.32 -8.81
CA GLU A 299 -15.88 15.15 -8.23
C GLU A 299 -16.09 13.70 -7.78
N LEU A 300 -16.65 13.53 -6.58
CA LEU A 300 -17.08 12.26 -6.02
C LEU A 300 -18.61 12.27 -5.92
N ARG A 301 -19.28 11.90 -7.01
CA ARG A 301 -20.76 11.98 -7.14
C ARG A 301 -21.45 11.10 -6.09
N GLY A 302 -22.37 11.69 -5.33
CA GLY A 302 -23.04 11.02 -4.22
C GLY A 302 -22.21 10.91 -2.93
N GLY A 303 -20.94 11.34 -2.98
CA GLY A 303 -20.01 11.37 -1.86
C GLY A 303 -19.49 9.98 -1.41
N LEU A 304 -18.42 10.02 -0.59
CA LEU A 304 -17.85 8.87 0.13
C LEU A 304 -17.97 9.06 1.62
#